data_7e181743a8ff67d9656e9caf1adcf816
#
_entry.id   7e181743a8ff67d9656e9caf1adcf816
#
_cell.length_a   1.000
_cell.length_b   1.000
_cell.length_c   1.000
_cell.angle_alpha   90.00
_cell.angle_beta   90.00
_cell.angle_gamma   90.00
#
_symmetry.space_group_name_H-M   'P 1'
#
loop_
_entity.id
_entity.type
_entity.pdbx_description
1 polymer ?
#
loop_
_entity_poly.entity_id
_entity_poly.type
_entity_poly.pdbx_seq_one_letter_code
_entity_poly.pdbx_strand_id
1 'polypeptide(L)'
;MSLRRVALEVLDSITRGGKYSNLALKDALSERPSSEASWVSALVYETLDRLIYIDYIIGYCSKGKLNHVIKGILRLGVCQALFMSVPDRVACDESVKLAKEVGKGALSGYVNGVMRTVCRLDLKTIPMPKDDRERLAIKYSYPRWIIDEYVRRYGLEFTCDMLEKPDTLFTVRAHAPYTPEMLEAELNGRGVGYSRGRLVKDAYKLTAGFNPV
;
A
#
# COMPACT_ATOMS: atom_id res chain seq x y z
N MET A 1 -17.27 -11.06 -12.42
CA MET A 1 -15.96 -11.11 -11.72
C MET A 1 -15.91 -9.95 -10.77
N SER A 2 -15.70 -10.20 -9.46
CA SER A 2 -15.65 -9.14 -8.45
C SER A 2 -14.38 -8.29 -8.61
N LEU A 3 -14.42 -7.02 -8.15
CA LEU A 3 -13.23 -6.14 -8.17
C LEU A 3 -12.08 -6.70 -7.34
N ARG A 4 -12.39 -7.41 -6.25
CA ARG A 4 -11.39 -8.08 -5.41
C ARG A 4 -10.71 -9.24 -6.14
N ARG A 5 -11.42 -9.93 -6.99
CA ARG A 5 -10.82 -10.97 -7.85
C ARG A 5 -9.87 -10.35 -8.86
N VAL A 6 -10.23 -9.23 -9.48
CA VAL A 6 -9.31 -8.49 -10.36
C VAL A 6 -8.05 -8.08 -9.60
N ALA A 7 -8.20 -7.49 -8.40
CA ALA A 7 -7.08 -7.12 -7.56
C ALA A 7 -6.18 -8.32 -7.19
N LEU A 8 -6.78 -9.49 -6.93
CA LEU A 8 -6.04 -10.71 -6.63
C LEU A 8 -5.21 -11.19 -7.83
N GLU A 9 -5.81 -11.20 -9.01
CA GLU A 9 -5.12 -11.62 -10.25
C GLU A 9 -3.97 -10.67 -10.60
N VAL A 10 -4.19 -9.35 -10.44
CA VAL A 10 -3.12 -8.34 -10.60
C VAL A 10 -2.02 -8.55 -9.58
N LEU A 11 -2.36 -8.70 -8.30
CA LEU A 11 -1.38 -8.91 -7.23
C LEU A 11 -0.55 -10.20 -7.45
N ASP A 12 -1.18 -11.28 -7.90
CA ASP A 12 -0.48 -12.54 -8.23
C ASP A 12 0.45 -12.38 -9.43
N SER A 13 0.02 -11.65 -10.46
CA SER A 13 0.85 -11.36 -11.64
C SER A 13 2.11 -10.52 -11.30
N ILE A 14 2.01 -9.65 -10.31
CA ILE A 14 3.14 -8.85 -9.83
C ILE A 14 4.04 -9.69 -8.91
N THR A 15 3.46 -10.29 -7.87
CA THR A 15 4.26 -10.93 -6.81
C THR A 15 4.86 -12.27 -7.20
N ARG A 16 4.29 -12.97 -8.17
CA ARG A 16 4.75 -14.26 -8.69
C ARG A 16 5.19 -14.19 -10.14
N GLY A 17 4.44 -13.45 -10.96
CA GLY A 17 4.73 -13.32 -12.38
C GLY A 17 5.84 -12.31 -12.71
N GLY A 18 6.26 -11.50 -11.74
CA GLY A 18 7.31 -10.49 -11.95
C GLY A 18 6.89 -9.33 -12.85
N LYS A 19 5.59 -9.14 -13.11
CA LYS A 19 5.10 -8.00 -13.90
C LYS A 19 5.29 -6.69 -13.13
N TYR A 20 5.58 -5.62 -13.85
CA TYR A 20 5.55 -4.26 -13.28
C TYR A 20 4.13 -3.87 -12.90
N SER A 21 3.94 -3.27 -11.73
CA SER A 21 2.63 -2.96 -11.16
C SER A 21 1.79 -2.05 -12.06
N ASN A 22 2.40 -1.01 -12.62
CA ASN A 22 1.73 -0.09 -13.54
C ASN A 22 1.23 -0.78 -14.81
N LEU A 23 2.01 -1.71 -15.38
CA LEU A 23 1.61 -2.46 -16.58
C LEU A 23 0.52 -3.49 -16.25
N ALA A 24 0.65 -4.22 -15.14
CA ALA A 24 -0.35 -5.19 -14.71
C ALA A 24 -1.72 -4.54 -14.44
N LEU A 25 -1.72 -3.36 -13.79
CA LEU A 25 -2.94 -2.58 -13.56
C LEU A 25 -3.52 -2.04 -14.86
N LYS A 26 -2.69 -1.47 -15.73
CA LYS A 26 -3.14 -0.96 -17.03
C LYS A 26 -3.83 -2.06 -17.85
N ASP A 27 -3.20 -3.23 -17.96
CA ASP A 27 -3.76 -4.38 -18.71
C ASP A 27 -5.11 -4.84 -18.12
N ALA A 28 -5.22 -4.92 -16.80
CA ALA A 28 -6.42 -5.43 -16.12
C ALA A 28 -7.59 -4.43 -16.07
N LEU A 29 -7.30 -3.13 -16.22
CA LEU A 29 -8.26 -2.05 -15.96
C LEU A 29 -8.60 -1.21 -17.18
N SER A 30 -8.00 -1.46 -18.34
CA SER A 30 -8.15 -0.65 -19.58
C SER A 30 -9.62 -0.47 -20.04
N GLU A 31 -10.47 -1.45 -19.78
CA GLU A 31 -11.88 -1.44 -20.20
C GLU A 31 -12.86 -1.20 -19.05
N ARG A 32 -12.36 -0.80 -17.86
CA ARG A 32 -13.21 -0.62 -16.67
C ARG A 32 -13.56 0.84 -16.43
N PRO A 33 -14.73 1.10 -15.79
CA PRO A 33 -15.07 2.44 -15.33
C PRO A 33 -13.97 3.01 -14.40
N SER A 34 -13.72 4.31 -14.49
CA SER A 34 -12.65 4.97 -13.73
C SER A 34 -12.77 4.77 -12.21
N SER A 35 -13.99 4.74 -11.67
CA SER A 35 -14.23 4.50 -10.23
C SER A 35 -13.81 3.09 -9.80
N GLU A 36 -14.09 2.06 -10.62
CA GLU A 36 -13.65 0.69 -10.35
C GLU A 36 -12.13 0.57 -10.49
N ALA A 37 -11.56 1.17 -11.53
CA ALA A 37 -10.13 1.19 -11.79
C ALA A 37 -9.36 1.86 -10.64
N SER A 38 -9.84 3.00 -10.14
CA SER A 38 -9.26 3.71 -9.00
C SER A 38 -9.28 2.86 -7.74
N TRP A 39 -10.41 2.20 -7.45
CA TRP A 39 -10.53 1.37 -6.25
C TRP A 39 -9.59 0.15 -6.29
N VAL A 40 -9.54 -0.56 -7.42
CA VAL A 40 -8.64 -1.72 -7.60
C VAL A 40 -7.18 -1.29 -7.50
N SER A 41 -6.82 -0.17 -8.15
CA SER A 41 -5.46 0.37 -8.09
C SER A 41 -5.06 0.74 -6.67
N ALA A 42 -5.94 1.42 -5.93
CA ALA A 42 -5.71 1.77 -4.54
C ALA A 42 -5.47 0.52 -3.68
N LEU A 43 -6.33 -0.51 -3.80
CA LEU A 43 -6.17 -1.75 -3.04
C LEU A 43 -4.86 -2.49 -3.38
N VAL A 44 -4.49 -2.56 -4.66
CA VAL A 44 -3.25 -3.24 -5.08
C VAL A 44 -2.03 -2.48 -4.60
N TYR A 45 -1.95 -1.15 -4.82
CA TYR A 45 -0.79 -0.35 -4.39
C TYR A 45 -0.65 -0.35 -2.88
N GLU A 46 -1.73 -0.12 -2.12
CA GLU A 46 -1.72 -0.15 -0.66
C GLU A 46 -1.24 -1.51 -0.11
N THR A 47 -1.64 -2.62 -0.78
CA THR A 47 -1.16 -3.96 -0.43
C THR A 47 0.32 -4.14 -0.75
N LEU A 48 0.81 -3.62 -1.88
CA LEU A 48 2.22 -3.73 -2.28
C LEU A 48 3.12 -2.89 -1.38
N ASP A 49 2.71 -1.68 -1.04
CA ASP A 49 3.46 -0.77 -0.17
C ASP A 49 3.69 -1.34 1.23
N ARG A 50 2.76 -2.19 1.70
CA ARG A 50 2.83 -2.84 3.02
C ARG A 50 3.03 -4.35 2.95
N LEU A 51 3.50 -4.86 1.82
CA LEU A 51 3.50 -6.30 1.54
C LEU A 51 4.27 -7.12 2.58
N ILE A 52 5.45 -6.64 2.99
CA ILE A 52 6.29 -7.34 3.97
C ILE A 52 5.65 -7.31 5.35
N TYR A 53 5.08 -6.18 5.74
CA TYR A 53 4.39 -6.06 7.03
C TYR A 53 3.11 -6.88 7.07
N ILE A 54 2.31 -6.87 6.01
CA ILE A 54 1.12 -7.70 5.86
C ILE A 54 1.49 -9.19 5.93
N ASP A 55 2.54 -9.61 5.24
CA ASP A 55 3.02 -10.99 5.29
C ASP A 55 3.48 -11.40 6.69
N TYR A 56 4.09 -10.49 7.44
CA TYR A 56 4.48 -10.71 8.82
C TYR A 56 3.26 -10.90 9.73
N ILE A 57 2.24 -10.05 9.61
CA ILE A 57 0.97 -10.17 10.33
C ILE A 57 0.29 -11.51 10.01
N ILE A 58 0.19 -11.86 8.74
CA ILE A 58 -0.38 -13.14 8.29
C ILE A 58 0.39 -14.30 8.90
N GLY A 59 1.73 -14.27 8.88
CA GLY A 59 2.57 -15.29 9.47
C GLY A 59 2.36 -15.46 10.97
N TYR A 60 2.12 -14.37 11.69
CA TYR A 60 1.80 -14.39 13.12
C TYR A 60 0.42 -14.98 13.41
N CYS A 61 -0.58 -14.68 12.58
CA CYS A 61 -1.97 -15.12 12.75
C CYS A 61 -2.29 -16.48 12.14
N SER A 62 -1.39 -17.06 11.34
CA SER A 62 -1.61 -18.29 10.60
C SER A 62 -0.58 -19.35 10.94
N LYS A 63 -0.97 -20.64 10.84
CA LYS A 63 -0.05 -21.76 11.04
C LYS A 63 0.24 -22.47 9.73
N GLY A 64 1.51 -22.83 9.53
CA GLY A 64 1.94 -23.65 8.39
C GLY A 64 2.09 -22.88 7.06
N LYS A 65 2.39 -23.63 6.00
CA LYS A 65 2.64 -23.09 4.67
C LYS A 65 1.32 -22.79 3.95
N LEU A 66 1.12 -21.55 3.57
CA LEU A 66 -0.07 -21.12 2.86
C LEU A 66 0.02 -21.41 1.35
N ASN A 67 -1.11 -21.83 0.78
CA ASN A 67 -1.28 -21.81 -0.67
C ASN A 67 -1.20 -20.35 -1.17
N HIS A 68 -0.56 -20.11 -2.32
CA HIS A 68 -0.35 -18.76 -2.85
C HIS A 68 -1.64 -17.98 -3.09
N VAL A 69 -2.72 -18.63 -3.57
CA VAL A 69 -4.01 -17.98 -3.77
C VAL A 69 -4.60 -17.52 -2.42
N ILE A 70 -4.56 -18.40 -1.41
CA ILE A 70 -5.03 -18.06 -0.06
C ILE A 70 -4.18 -16.95 0.54
N LYS A 71 -2.87 -16.99 0.34
CA LYS A 71 -1.98 -15.90 0.77
C LYS A 71 -2.34 -14.57 0.12
N GLY A 72 -2.62 -14.56 -1.19
CA GLY A 72 -3.09 -13.37 -1.91
C GLY A 72 -4.41 -12.83 -1.37
N ILE A 73 -5.39 -13.71 -1.11
CA ILE A 73 -6.68 -13.34 -0.51
C ILE A 73 -6.48 -12.70 0.87
N LEU A 74 -5.66 -13.31 1.71
CA LEU A 74 -5.36 -12.78 3.05
C LEU A 74 -4.63 -11.43 2.98
N ARG A 75 -3.68 -11.25 2.05
CA ARG A 75 -3.00 -9.97 1.83
C ARG A 75 -3.99 -8.84 1.53
N LEU A 76 -4.93 -9.07 0.59
CA LEU A 76 -5.97 -8.10 0.25
C LEU A 76 -6.94 -7.85 1.42
N GLY A 77 -7.33 -8.92 2.14
CA GLY A 77 -8.22 -8.82 3.29
C GLY A 77 -7.62 -8.04 4.44
N VAL A 78 -6.37 -8.35 4.81
CA VAL A 78 -5.60 -7.65 5.86
C VAL A 78 -5.40 -6.18 5.50
N CYS A 79 -5.03 -5.91 4.23
CA CYS A 79 -4.88 -4.54 3.74
C CYS A 79 -6.17 -3.74 3.93
N GLN A 80 -7.31 -4.29 3.51
CA GLN A 80 -8.61 -3.62 3.65
C GLN A 80 -8.99 -3.37 5.12
N ALA A 81 -8.82 -4.37 6.00
CA ALA A 81 -9.19 -4.26 7.40
C ALA A 81 -8.31 -3.26 8.18
N LEU A 82 -6.99 -3.32 7.98
CA LEU A 82 -6.05 -2.57 8.81
C LEU A 82 -5.61 -1.21 8.23
N PHE A 83 -5.66 -1.04 6.91
CA PHE A 83 -5.06 0.13 6.24
C PHE A 83 -6.02 0.92 5.33
N MET A 84 -7.17 0.34 4.95
CA MET A 84 -8.13 1.01 4.07
C MET A 84 -9.45 1.36 4.79
N SER A 85 -9.49 1.28 6.11
CA SER A 85 -10.69 1.60 6.92
C SER A 85 -11.95 0.85 6.51
N VAL A 86 -11.81 -0.34 5.93
CA VAL A 86 -12.95 -1.22 5.64
C VAL A 86 -13.38 -1.88 6.94
N PRO A 87 -14.68 -1.85 7.29
CA PRO A 87 -15.15 -2.50 8.52
C PRO A 87 -14.74 -3.98 8.57
N ASP A 88 -14.28 -4.44 9.74
CA ASP A 88 -13.75 -5.80 9.96
C ASP A 88 -14.66 -6.90 9.42
N ARG A 89 -15.97 -6.77 9.71
CA ARG A 89 -16.97 -7.72 9.24
C ARG A 89 -16.98 -7.80 7.70
N VAL A 90 -16.92 -6.65 7.04
CA VAL A 90 -16.93 -6.57 5.55
C VAL A 90 -15.65 -7.19 5.00
N ALA A 91 -14.48 -6.85 5.58
CA ALA A 91 -13.20 -7.40 5.15
C ALA A 91 -13.16 -8.94 5.30
N CYS A 92 -13.68 -9.48 6.42
CA CYS A 92 -13.81 -10.92 6.64
C CYS A 92 -14.74 -11.57 5.61
N ASP A 93 -15.97 -11.06 5.47
CA ASP A 93 -17.00 -11.64 4.61
C ASP A 93 -16.56 -11.63 3.14
N GLU A 94 -15.97 -10.54 2.68
CA GLU A 94 -15.48 -10.41 1.30
C GLU A 94 -14.27 -11.30 1.02
N SER A 95 -13.39 -11.52 1.99
CA SER A 95 -12.28 -12.47 1.87
C SER A 95 -12.79 -13.91 1.72
N VAL A 96 -13.82 -14.27 2.47
CA VAL A 96 -14.50 -15.58 2.38
C VAL A 96 -15.20 -15.74 1.03
N LYS A 97 -15.90 -14.71 0.54
CA LYS A 97 -16.54 -14.72 -0.78
C LYS A 97 -15.50 -14.88 -1.89
N LEU A 98 -14.40 -14.15 -1.80
CA LEU A 98 -13.32 -14.24 -2.77
C LEU A 98 -12.71 -15.66 -2.80
N ALA A 99 -12.50 -16.30 -1.65
CA ALA A 99 -12.01 -17.68 -1.60
C ALA A 99 -12.96 -18.65 -2.32
N LYS A 100 -14.27 -18.49 -2.17
CA LYS A 100 -15.27 -19.29 -2.89
C LYS A 100 -15.25 -18.99 -4.38
N GLU A 101 -15.19 -17.71 -4.78
CA GLU A 101 -15.19 -17.25 -6.16
C GLU A 101 -14.01 -17.81 -6.97
N VAL A 102 -12.84 -17.98 -6.33
CA VAL A 102 -11.64 -18.53 -6.99
C VAL A 102 -11.47 -20.05 -6.81
N GLY A 103 -12.55 -20.75 -6.47
CA GLY A 103 -12.55 -22.21 -6.35
C GLY A 103 -11.79 -22.74 -5.10
N LYS A 104 -11.57 -21.92 -4.09
CA LYS A 104 -10.94 -22.30 -2.82
C LYS A 104 -11.95 -22.37 -1.68
N GLY A 105 -13.22 -22.66 -1.97
CA GLY A 105 -14.30 -22.71 -1.01
C GLY A 105 -14.06 -23.64 0.20
N ALA A 106 -13.37 -24.77 0.00
CA ALA A 106 -12.97 -25.67 1.08
C ALA A 106 -12.07 -25.01 2.14
N LEU A 107 -11.34 -23.95 1.77
CA LEU A 107 -10.47 -23.18 2.67
C LEU A 107 -11.12 -21.90 3.21
N SER A 108 -12.39 -21.65 2.89
CA SER A 108 -13.10 -20.44 3.31
C SER A 108 -13.21 -20.31 4.84
N GLY A 109 -13.39 -21.42 5.55
CA GLY A 109 -13.37 -21.44 7.01
C GLY A 109 -12.01 -21.05 7.61
N TYR A 110 -10.94 -21.50 6.98
CA TYR A 110 -9.57 -21.11 7.35
C TYR A 110 -9.34 -19.62 7.13
N VAL A 111 -9.70 -19.10 5.95
CA VAL A 111 -9.60 -17.66 5.64
C VAL A 111 -10.37 -16.83 6.67
N ASN A 112 -11.60 -17.23 7.00
CA ASN A 112 -12.41 -16.55 8.01
C ASN A 112 -11.74 -16.57 9.40
N GLY A 113 -11.17 -17.71 9.80
CA GLY A 113 -10.46 -17.84 11.09
C GLY A 113 -9.26 -16.90 11.17
N VAL A 114 -8.40 -16.88 10.15
CA VAL A 114 -7.24 -15.99 10.10
C VAL A 114 -7.67 -14.51 10.09
N MET A 115 -8.63 -14.13 9.25
CA MET A 115 -9.12 -12.75 9.17
C MET A 115 -9.71 -12.27 10.51
N ARG A 116 -10.51 -13.10 11.19
CA ARG A 116 -11.03 -12.76 12.52
C ARG A 116 -9.93 -12.59 13.57
N THR A 117 -8.85 -13.38 13.47
CA THR A 117 -7.68 -13.21 14.36
C THR A 117 -7.00 -11.88 14.07
N VAL A 118 -6.78 -11.52 12.80
CA VAL A 118 -6.19 -10.26 12.38
C VAL A 118 -7.02 -9.06 12.87
N CYS A 119 -8.34 -9.08 12.68
CA CYS A 119 -9.22 -7.99 13.09
C CYS A 119 -9.28 -7.75 14.61
N ARG A 120 -8.92 -8.75 15.42
CA ARG A 120 -8.85 -8.63 16.89
C ARG A 120 -7.46 -8.30 17.41
N LEU A 121 -6.48 -8.25 16.52
CA LEU A 121 -5.09 -8.09 16.88
C LEU A 121 -4.78 -6.64 17.22
N ASP A 122 -4.20 -6.39 18.39
CA ASP A 122 -3.51 -5.14 18.63
C ASP A 122 -2.11 -5.20 18.00
N LEU A 123 -1.91 -4.42 16.94
CA LEU A 123 -0.66 -4.37 16.19
C LEU A 123 0.55 -4.02 17.06
N LYS A 124 0.34 -3.32 18.18
CA LYS A 124 1.40 -2.95 19.13
C LYS A 124 1.90 -4.14 19.93
N THR A 125 1.11 -5.21 20.02
CA THR A 125 1.44 -6.41 20.80
C THR A 125 2.14 -7.48 19.97
N ILE A 126 2.25 -7.31 18.65
CA ILE A 126 2.96 -8.26 17.78
C ILE A 126 4.45 -8.23 18.13
N PRO A 127 5.05 -9.37 18.55
CA PRO A 127 6.48 -9.43 18.81
C PRO A 127 7.26 -9.08 17.56
N MET A 128 8.12 -8.09 17.62
CA MET A 128 8.99 -7.70 16.52
C MET A 128 10.40 -8.27 16.73
N PRO A 129 11.17 -8.53 15.65
CA PRO A 129 12.54 -8.98 15.77
C PRO A 129 13.40 -8.05 16.63
N LYS A 130 14.38 -8.64 17.34
CA LYS A 130 15.34 -7.88 18.16
C LYS A 130 16.34 -7.10 17.32
N ASP A 131 16.65 -7.60 16.12
CA ASP A 131 17.52 -6.91 15.17
C ASP A 131 16.81 -5.67 14.63
N ASP A 132 17.42 -4.49 14.84
CA ASP A 132 16.83 -3.20 14.48
C ASP A 132 16.57 -3.08 12.98
N ARG A 133 17.47 -3.59 12.15
CA ARG A 133 17.36 -3.50 10.71
C ARG A 133 16.24 -4.41 10.18
N GLU A 134 16.09 -5.60 10.76
CA GLU A 134 14.99 -6.50 10.43
C GLU A 134 13.65 -5.91 10.87
N ARG A 135 13.62 -5.33 12.07
CA ARG A 135 12.45 -4.61 12.59
C ARG A 135 12.03 -3.47 11.66
N LEU A 136 12.97 -2.65 11.20
CA LEU A 136 12.71 -1.56 10.25
C LEU A 136 12.22 -2.11 8.91
N ALA A 137 12.84 -3.16 8.37
CA ALA A 137 12.43 -3.80 7.13
C ALA A 137 10.98 -4.26 7.17
N ILE A 138 10.57 -4.88 8.27
CA ILE A 138 9.19 -5.35 8.47
C ILE A 138 8.25 -4.15 8.68
N LYS A 139 8.54 -3.27 9.63
CA LYS A 139 7.68 -2.14 10.02
C LYS A 139 7.34 -1.23 8.83
N TYR A 140 8.34 -0.95 7.99
CA TYR A 140 8.20 -0.04 6.84
C TYR A 140 8.06 -0.76 5.49
N SER A 141 7.97 -2.09 5.50
CA SER A 141 7.84 -2.92 4.29
C SER A 141 8.95 -2.70 3.25
N TYR A 142 10.16 -2.42 3.68
CA TYR A 142 11.31 -2.36 2.78
C TYR A 142 12.08 -3.70 2.76
N PRO A 143 12.56 -4.14 1.60
CA PRO A 143 13.49 -5.27 1.54
C PRO A 143 14.70 -5.05 2.45
N ARG A 144 15.15 -6.08 3.17
CA ARG A 144 16.24 -5.99 4.15
C ARG A 144 17.51 -5.34 3.57
N TRP A 145 17.86 -5.68 2.34
CA TRP A 145 19.06 -5.13 1.70
C TRP A 145 19.02 -3.60 1.51
N ILE A 146 17.83 -3.02 1.32
CA ILE A 146 17.65 -1.56 1.25
C ILE A 146 17.94 -0.93 2.62
N ILE A 147 17.39 -1.51 3.69
CA ILE A 147 17.64 -1.04 5.05
C ILE A 147 19.13 -1.17 5.40
N ASP A 148 19.77 -2.29 5.05
CA ASP A 148 21.18 -2.50 5.27
C ASP A 148 22.05 -1.44 4.57
N GLU A 149 21.70 -1.08 3.33
CA GLU A 149 22.40 -0.06 2.56
C GLU A 149 22.21 1.34 3.15
N TYR A 150 20.99 1.69 3.57
CA TYR A 150 20.73 2.98 4.21
C TYR A 150 21.45 3.11 5.56
N VAL A 151 21.38 2.07 6.39
CA VAL A 151 22.09 2.07 7.67
C VAL A 151 23.60 2.12 7.48
N ARG A 152 24.14 1.45 6.47
CA ARG A 152 25.56 1.50 6.13
C ARG A 152 26.02 2.90 5.72
N ARG A 153 25.19 3.65 4.95
CA ARG A 153 25.54 4.98 4.44
C ARG A 153 25.30 6.11 5.42
N TYR A 154 24.19 6.05 6.14
CA TYR A 154 23.67 7.18 6.90
C TYR A 154 23.57 6.92 8.41
N GLY A 155 23.81 5.69 8.86
CA GLY A 155 23.61 5.27 10.23
C GLY A 155 22.17 4.92 10.56
N LEU A 156 21.98 4.26 11.71
CA LEU A 156 20.66 3.75 12.12
C LEU A 156 19.68 4.87 12.45
N GLU A 157 20.11 5.87 13.21
CA GLU A 157 19.29 7.01 13.66
C GLU A 157 18.71 7.78 12.48
N PHE A 158 19.56 8.21 11.55
CA PHE A 158 19.11 8.90 10.33
C PHE A 158 18.17 8.04 9.48
N THR A 159 18.44 6.74 9.39
CA THR A 159 17.57 5.82 8.64
C THR A 159 16.18 5.72 9.30
N CYS A 160 16.10 5.65 10.63
CA CYS A 160 14.83 5.68 11.34
C CYS A 160 14.06 6.97 11.05
N ASP A 161 14.70 8.12 11.20
CA ASP A 161 14.09 9.43 10.96
C ASP A 161 13.59 9.59 9.51
N MET A 162 14.34 9.07 8.55
CA MET A 162 13.98 9.09 7.14
C MET A 162 12.74 8.23 6.85
N LEU A 163 12.63 7.05 7.48
CA LEU A 163 11.53 6.13 7.30
C LEU A 163 10.26 6.57 8.06
N GLU A 164 10.40 7.31 9.16
CA GLU A 164 9.29 7.83 9.97
C GLU A 164 8.66 9.12 9.41
N LYS A 165 9.21 9.67 8.33
CA LYS A 165 8.67 10.92 7.77
C LYS A 165 7.22 10.78 7.38
N PRO A 166 6.41 11.79 7.77
CA PRO A 166 4.99 11.83 7.41
C PRO A 166 4.82 12.05 5.90
N ASP A 167 3.60 11.85 5.45
CA ASP A 167 3.10 11.92 4.09
C ASP A 167 3.89 12.85 3.15
N THR A 168 4.29 12.29 2.02
CA THR A 168 4.90 13.07 0.94
C THR A 168 3.88 14.08 0.44
N LEU A 169 4.08 15.34 0.81
CA LEU A 169 3.32 16.44 0.22
C LEU A 169 3.63 16.48 -1.29
N PHE A 170 2.59 16.62 -2.08
CA PHE A 170 2.78 16.81 -3.52
C PHE A 170 3.63 18.05 -3.76
N THR A 171 4.58 17.93 -4.69
CA THR A 171 5.42 19.03 -5.11
C THR A 171 5.19 19.28 -6.59
N VAL A 172 4.87 20.51 -6.93
CA VAL A 172 4.74 20.98 -8.30
C VAL A 172 5.86 21.95 -8.62
N ARG A 173 6.27 22.03 -9.88
CA ARG A 173 7.31 22.95 -10.35
C ARG A 173 6.83 23.72 -11.56
N ALA A 174 7.05 25.01 -11.57
CA ALA A 174 6.86 25.81 -12.77
C ALA A 174 7.86 25.39 -13.84
N HIS A 175 7.38 25.18 -15.06
CA HIS A 175 8.18 24.81 -16.23
C HIS A 175 7.66 25.58 -17.45
N ALA A 176 8.57 26.03 -18.31
CA ALA A 176 8.20 26.76 -19.52
C ALA A 176 7.05 26.06 -20.30
N PRO A 177 6.04 26.77 -20.77
CA PRO A 177 5.95 28.24 -20.81
C PRO A 177 5.44 28.92 -19.52
N TYR A 178 5.13 28.13 -18.46
CA TYR A 178 4.62 28.65 -17.19
C TYR A 178 5.75 29.25 -16.34
N THR A 179 5.53 30.50 -15.87
CA THR A 179 6.42 31.09 -14.87
C THR A 179 6.00 30.77 -13.45
N PRO A 180 6.88 30.93 -12.44
CA PRO A 180 6.52 30.78 -11.04
C PRO A 180 5.30 31.61 -10.64
N GLU A 181 5.19 32.86 -11.12
CA GLU A 181 4.09 33.78 -10.82
C GLU A 181 2.77 33.29 -11.41
N MET A 182 2.79 32.73 -12.63
CA MET A 182 1.61 32.12 -13.24
C MET A 182 1.13 30.90 -12.45
N LEU A 183 2.06 30.05 -11.97
CA LEU A 183 1.72 28.91 -11.16
C LEU A 183 1.13 29.33 -9.79
N GLU A 184 1.71 30.36 -9.15
CA GLU A 184 1.17 30.89 -7.89
C GLU A 184 -0.24 31.47 -8.09
N ALA A 185 -0.46 32.21 -9.16
CA ALA A 185 -1.80 32.73 -9.49
C ALA A 185 -2.83 31.61 -9.67
N GLU A 186 -2.47 30.53 -10.35
CA GLU A 186 -3.32 29.38 -10.57
C GLU A 186 -3.61 28.63 -9.26
N LEU A 187 -2.61 28.41 -8.41
CA LEU A 187 -2.78 27.75 -7.12
C LEU A 187 -3.69 28.59 -6.19
N ASN A 188 -3.48 29.90 -6.15
CA ASN A 188 -4.32 30.82 -5.40
C ASN A 188 -5.78 30.84 -5.93
N GLY A 189 -5.94 30.88 -7.26
CA GLY A 189 -7.26 30.85 -7.91
C GLY A 189 -8.05 29.58 -7.60
N ARG A 190 -7.37 28.46 -7.38
CA ARG A 190 -7.97 27.17 -7.00
C ARG A 190 -8.08 26.97 -5.49
N GLY A 191 -7.64 27.90 -4.67
CA GLY A 191 -7.65 27.76 -3.21
C GLY A 191 -6.70 26.68 -2.68
N VAL A 192 -5.63 26.33 -3.46
CA VAL A 192 -4.66 25.33 -3.08
C VAL A 192 -3.60 25.95 -2.17
N GLY A 193 -3.46 25.48 -0.95
CA GLY A 193 -2.41 25.91 -0.03
C GLY A 193 -1.03 25.41 -0.50
N TYR A 194 -0.03 26.28 -0.44
CA TYR A 194 1.33 25.90 -0.84
C TYR A 194 2.43 26.63 -0.03
N SER A 195 3.63 26.08 -0.07
CA SER A 195 4.85 26.72 0.39
C SER A 195 5.97 26.58 -0.66
N ARG A 196 6.84 27.57 -0.77
CA ARG A 196 7.98 27.51 -1.72
C ARG A 196 8.99 26.43 -1.29
N GLY A 197 9.55 25.73 -2.26
CA GLY A 197 10.60 24.73 -2.05
C GLY A 197 11.90 25.37 -1.55
N ARG A 198 12.60 24.72 -0.62
CA ARG A 198 13.87 25.23 -0.09
C ARG A 198 15.04 24.99 -1.05
N LEU A 199 15.05 23.87 -1.77
CA LEU A 199 16.15 23.43 -2.63
C LEU A 199 15.97 23.84 -4.08
N VAL A 200 14.74 23.96 -4.55
CA VAL A 200 14.39 24.32 -5.94
C VAL A 200 13.48 25.54 -5.89
N LYS A 201 13.98 26.67 -6.41
CA LYS A 201 13.30 27.98 -6.31
C LYS A 201 11.90 28.00 -6.95
N ASP A 202 11.72 27.25 -8.06
CA ASP A 202 10.47 27.21 -8.81
C ASP A 202 9.57 26.04 -8.43
N ALA A 203 9.86 25.37 -7.30
CA ALA A 203 9.08 24.26 -6.77
C ALA A 203 8.23 24.71 -5.59
N TYR A 204 7.01 24.16 -5.52
CA TYR A 204 6.01 24.45 -4.51
C TYR A 204 5.52 23.16 -3.88
N LYS A 205 5.55 23.09 -2.54
CA LYS A 205 4.93 22.02 -1.78
C LYS A 205 3.47 22.37 -1.56
N LEU A 206 2.56 21.50 -1.99
CA LEU A 206 1.13 21.67 -1.80
C LEU A 206 0.74 21.20 -0.39
N THR A 207 0.09 22.05 0.40
CA THR A 207 -0.22 21.79 1.81
C THR A 207 -1.68 21.45 2.07
N ALA A 208 -2.59 21.90 1.22
CA ALA A 208 -4.04 21.63 1.34
C ALA A 208 -4.75 21.90 0.01
N GLY A 209 -5.95 21.34 -0.15
CA GLY A 209 -6.85 21.65 -1.26
C GLY A 209 -6.49 21.04 -2.62
N PHE A 210 -5.47 20.19 -2.69
CA PHE A 210 -5.08 19.52 -3.93
C PHE A 210 -5.56 18.07 -3.93
N ASN A 211 -6.33 17.73 -4.96
CA ASN A 211 -6.66 16.34 -5.29
C ASN A 211 -6.02 16.02 -6.66
N PRO A 212 -5.09 15.08 -6.76
CA PRO A 212 -4.37 14.76 -7.98
C PRO A 212 -5.19 13.96 -9.00
N VAL A 213 -6.48 13.69 -8.77
CA VAL A 213 -7.36 12.90 -9.65
C VAL A 213 -8.23 13.80 -10.49
#